data_9c596f265614991cfd1211161066004c
#
_entry.id   9c596f265614991cfd1211161066004c
#
_cell.length_a   1.000
_cell.length_b   1.000
_cell.length_c   1.000
_cell.angle_alpha   90.00
_cell.angle_beta   90.00
_cell.angle_gamma   90.00
#
_symmetry.space_group_name_H-M   'P 1'
#
loop_
_entity.id
_entity.type
_entity.pdbx_description
1 polymer ?
#
loop_
_entity_poly.entity_id
_entity_poly.type
_entity_poly.pdbx_seq_one_letter_code
_entity_poly.pdbx_strand_id
1 'polypeptide(L)'
;MKAPAIEGKKLVFAPILRAGMAFLDGMLNLVPSARVAFIGLYRDPKTLKSVEYYFKAPEDIADRLVIVMDPMLATGNSSIAAVDMLKDKGVTKLRLMCLLAAPEGLKKFTAAHPDVHVWTAAIDDHLNDHGYIVPGLGDAGDRMFGTK
;
A
#
# COMPACT_ATOMS: atom_id res chain seq x y z
N MET A 1 26.38 -21.52 -8.38
CA MET A 1 25.69 -20.47 -9.14
C MET A 1 25.54 -19.27 -8.21
N LYS A 2 26.00 -18.07 -8.60
CA LYS A 2 25.81 -16.86 -7.81
C LYS A 2 24.41 -16.28 -8.15
N ALA A 3 23.50 -16.24 -7.19
CA ALA A 3 22.20 -15.61 -7.37
C ALA A 3 22.24 -14.16 -6.85
N PRO A 4 21.49 -13.23 -7.45
CA PRO A 4 21.29 -11.90 -6.89
C PRO A 4 20.68 -11.99 -5.49
N ALA A 5 21.23 -11.28 -4.54
CA ALA A 5 20.71 -11.20 -3.18
C ALA A 5 20.46 -9.74 -2.79
N ILE A 6 19.44 -9.50 -1.95
CA ILE A 6 19.21 -8.20 -1.37
C ILE A 6 20.29 -7.95 -0.32
N GLU A 7 21.15 -6.98 -0.59
CA GLU A 7 22.24 -6.63 0.31
C GLU A 7 21.72 -5.80 1.49
N GLY A 8 21.84 -6.37 2.69
CA GLY A 8 21.55 -5.68 3.94
C GLY A 8 20.07 -5.30 4.14
N LYS A 9 19.85 -4.32 5.03
CA LYS A 9 18.54 -3.86 5.46
C LYS A 9 17.98 -2.73 4.56
N LYS A 10 18.09 -2.87 3.24
CA LYS A 10 17.73 -1.81 2.28
C LYS A 10 16.26 -1.78 1.91
N LEU A 11 15.48 -2.79 2.29
CA LEU A 11 14.06 -2.92 1.98
C LEU A 11 13.21 -2.54 3.18
N VAL A 12 12.14 -1.78 2.92
CA VAL A 12 11.10 -1.44 3.91
C VAL A 12 9.74 -1.87 3.37
N PHE A 13 9.00 -2.61 4.17
CA PHE A 13 7.60 -2.89 3.93
C PHE A 13 6.74 -1.86 4.65
N ALA A 14 5.83 -1.22 3.93
CA ALA A 14 4.98 -0.14 4.45
C ALA A 14 3.50 -0.50 4.27
N PRO A 15 2.93 -1.34 5.16
CA PRO A 15 1.51 -1.63 5.13
C PRO A 15 0.69 -0.39 5.47
N ILE A 16 -0.35 -0.14 4.67
CA ILE A 16 -1.41 0.80 5.02
C ILE A 16 -2.35 0.11 6.00
N LEU A 17 -2.40 0.61 7.23
CA LEU A 17 -3.24 0.04 8.26
C LEU A 17 -4.73 0.28 7.95
N ARG A 18 -5.57 -0.69 8.22
CA ARG A 18 -5.33 -2.01 8.86
C ARG A 18 -5.09 -3.10 7.82
N ALA A 19 -5.74 -3.05 6.67
CA ALA A 19 -5.80 -4.13 5.68
C ALA A 19 -4.42 -4.52 5.10
N GLY A 20 -3.48 -3.58 4.99
CA GLY A 20 -2.11 -3.84 4.53
C GLY A 20 -1.34 -4.86 5.37
N MET A 21 -1.78 -5.12 6.60
CA MET A 21 -1.21 -6.18 7.45
C MET A 21 -1.35 -7.58 6.85
N ALA A 22 -2.32 -7.79 5.94
CA ALA A 22 -2.49 -9.05 5.22
C ALA A 22 -1.22 -9.49 4.48
N PHE A 23 -0.46 -8.54 3.96
CA PHE A 23 0.77 -8.83 3.24
C PHE A 23 1.98 -9.03 4.16
N LEU A 24 1.97 -8.36 5.32
CA LEU A 24 3.20 -8.19 6.10
C LEU A 24 3.82 -9.51 6.53
N ASP A 25 3.04 -10.42 7.08
CA ASP A 25 3.54 -11.71 7.56
C ASP A 25 4.14 -12.55 6.42
N GLY A 26 3.43 -12.63 5.29
CA GLY A 26 3.92 -13.34 4.11
C GLY A 26 5.21 -12.73 3.57
N MET A 27 5.29 -11.42 3.51
CA MET A 27 6.46 -10.72 3.00
C MET A 27 7.67 -10.81 3.94
N LEU A 28 7.46 -10.77 5.25
CA LEU A 28 8.54 -10.97 6.23
C LEU A 28 9.06 -12.40 6.24
N ASN A 29 8.22 -13.39 5.94
CA ASN A 29 8.68 -14.77 5.75
C ASN A 29 9.59 -14.91 4.54
N LEU A 30 9.35 -14.14 3.47
CA LEU A 30 10.20 -14.12 2.28
C LEU A 30 11.48 -13.30 2.47
N VAL A 31 11.39 -12.17 3.17
CA VAL A 31 12.51 -11.26 3.41
C VAL A 31 12.58 -10.86 4.89
N PRO A 32 13.08 -11.77 5.76
CA PRO A 32 13.10 -11.53 7.21
C PRO A 32 13.95 -10.35 7.65
N SER A 33 14.90 -9.92 6.81
CA SER A 33 15.77 -8.77 7.08
C SER A 33 15.14 -7.41 6.73
N ALA A 34 13.97 -7.40 6.11
CA ALA A 34 13.27 -6.15 5.80
C ALA A 34 12.90 -5.40 7.08
N ARG A 35 12.89 -4.07 6.99
CA ARG A 35 12.32 -3.22 8.03
C ARG A 35 10.85 -2.96 7.73
N VAL A 36 10.13 -2.45 8.73
CA VAL A 36 8.70 -2.15 8.60
C VAL A 36 8.47 -0.69 8.92
N ALA A 37 7.66 -0.03 8.10
CA ALA A 37 7.06 1.26 8.38
C ALA A 37 5.54 1.08 8.45
N PHE A 38 4.88 1.70 9.41
CA PHE A 38 3.44 1.63 9.56
C PHE A 38 2.79 2.95 9.17
N ILE A 39 1.80 2.89 8.29
CA ILE A 39 1.06 4.04 7.78
C ILE A 39 -0.40 3.87 8.18
N GLY A 40 -0.86 4.66 9.15
CA GLY A 40 -2.24 4.68 9.59
C GLY A 40 -3.02 5.80 8.91
N LEU A 41 -3.97 5.43 8.06
CA LEU A 41 -4.86 6.35 7.37
C LEU A 41 -6.31 5.98 7.66
N TYR A 42 -7.16 6.98 7.86
CA TYR A 42 -8.60 6.79 7.85
C TYR A 42 -9.26 7.77 6.87
N ARG A 43 -10.42 7.42 6.39
CA ARG A 43 -11.21 8.29 5.53
C ARG A 43 -12.10 9.17 6.41
N ASP A 44 -11.89 10.47 6.38
CA ASP A 44 -12.75 11.41 7.06
C ASP A 44 -14.18 11.33 6.50
N PRO A 45 -15.19 11.05 7.33
CA PRO A 45 -16.56 10.84 6.84
C PRO A 45 -17.21 12.10 6.27
N LYS A 46 -16.72 13.29 6.63
CA LYS A 46 -17.27 14.58 6.16
C LYS A 46 -16.59 15.04 4.87
N THR A 47 -15.26 14.98 4.83
CA THR A 47 -14.46 15.49 3.71
C THR A 47 -14.13 14.42 2.68
N LEU A 48 -14.32 13.14 3.02
CA LEU A 48 -13.94 11.97 2.24
C LEU A 48 -12.45 11.90 1.89
N LYS A 49 -11.63 12.73 2.53
CA LYS A 49 -10.17 12.74 2.36
C LYS A 49 -9.51 11.72 3.28
N SER A 50 -8.36 11.19 2.84
CA SER A 50 -7.50 10.38 3.69
C SER A 50 -6.79 11.26 4.71
N VAL A 51 -6.89 10.89 5.99
CA VAL A 51 -6.26 11.60 7.11
C VAL A 51 -5.29 10.67 7.79
N GLU A 52 -4.04 11.15 7.99
CA GLU A 52 -3.04 10.44 8.77
C GLU A 52 -3.42 10.46 10.25
N TYR A 53 -3.38 9.30 10.90
CA TYR A 53 -3.48 9.21 12.36
C TYR A 53 -2.26 8.53 12.98
N TYR A 54 -1.44 7.85 12.19
CA TYR A 54 -0.24 7.17 12.67
C TYR A 54 0.79 7.01 11.58
N PHE A 55 2.03 7.39 11.89
CA PHE A 55 3.18 7.12 11.05
C PHE A 55 4.38 6.72 11.92
N LYS A 56 4.96 5.56 11.65
CA LYS A 56 6.19 5.11 12.29
C LYS A 56 7.07 4.41 11.27
N ALA A 57 8.28 4.88 11.11
CA ALA A 57 9.22 4.38 10.09
C ALA A 57 10.66 4.36 10.62
N PRO A 58 11.57 3.60 9.97
CA PRO A 58 13.00 3.73 10.22
C PRO A 58 13.49 5.17 9.91
N GLU A 59 14.45 5.67 10.69
CA GLU A 59 15.01 7.02 10.51
C GLU A 59 15.63 7.24 9.13
N ASP A 60 16.24 6.19 8.58
CA ASP A 60 16.90 6.16 7.27
C ASP A 60 15.97 5.72 6.11
N ILE A 61 14.66 5.92 6.24
CA ILE A 61 13.68 5.45 5.26
C ILE A 61 13.91 6.07 3.87
N ALA A 62 14.39 7.30 3.79
CA ALA A 62 14.67 8.00 2.54
C ALA A 62 15.71 7.29 1.65
N ASP A 63 16.66 6.57 2.25
CA ASP A 63 17.73 5.84 1.55
C ASP A 63 17.30 4.45 1.07
N ARG A 64 16.06 4.04 1.35
CA ARG A 64 15.58 2.67 1.18
C ARG A 64 14.63 2.51 0.01
N LEU A 65 14.54 1.27 -0.50
CA LEU A 65 13.42 0.87 -1.34
C LEU A 65 12.22 0.57 -0.43
N VAL A 66 11.14 1.31 -0.60
CA VAL A 66 9.90 1.14 0.17
C VAL A 66 8.83 0.51 -0.71
N ILE A 67 8.26 -0.60 -0.22
CA ILE A 67 7.10 -1.25 -0.83
C ILE A 67 5.88 -0.94 0.02
N VAL A 68 5.03 -0.07 -0.50
CA VAL A 68 3.71 0.23 0.08
C VAL A 68 2.78 -0.94 -0.19
N MET A 69 2.05 -1.39 0.81
CA MET A 69 1.20 -2.57 0.71
C MET A 69 -0.23 -2.25 1.12
N ASP A 70 -1.16 -2.47 0.21
CA ASP A 70 -2.60 -2.37 0.43
C ASP A 70 -3.30 -3.47 -0.37
N PRO A 71 -4.09 -4.38 0.23
CA PRO A 71 -4.73 -5.45 -0.52
C PRO A 71 -5.65 -4.97 -1.64
N MET A 72 -6.25 -3.80 -1.49
CA MET A 72 -7.31 -3.31 -2.39
C MET A 72 -7.00 -1.92 -2.92
N LEU A 73 -6.58 -1.82 -4.17
CA LEU A 73 -6.47 -0.54 -4.88
C LEU A 73 -7.82 -0.20 -5.52
N ALA A 74 -8.77 0.26 -4.70
CA ALA A 74 -10.12 0.61 -5.14
C ALA A 74 -10.17 2.04 -5.74
N THR A 75 -10.40 3.06 -4.94
CA THR A 75 -10.43 4.47 -5.42
C THR A 75 -9.05 5.09 -5.59
N GLY A 76 -8.02 4.48 -5.04
CA GLY A 76 -6.64 4.97 -5.04
C GLY A 76 -6.32 6.03 -3.98
N ASN A 77 -7.31 6.54 -3.26
CA ASN A 77 -7.11 7.67 -2.33
C ASN A 77 -6.09 7.36 -1.22
N SER A 78 -6.23 6.22 -0.55
CA SER A 78 -5.33 5.82 0.54
C SER A 78 -3.91 5.57 0.04
N SER A 79 -3.77 4.89 -1.09
CA SER A 79 -2.46 4.60 -1.69
C SER A 79 -1.76 5.87 -2.16
N ILE A 80 -2.49 6.83 -2.76
CA ILE A 80 -1.95 8.15 -3.13
C ILE A 80 -1.48 8.89 -1.88
N ALA A 81 -2.31 9.01 -0.85
CA ALA A 81 -1.95 9.68 0.38
C ALA A 81 -0.73 9.05 1.07
N ALA A 82 -0.64 7.72 1.10
CA ALA A 82 0.51 7.01 1.66
C ALA A 82 1.81 7.30 0.89
N VAL A 83 1.73 7.34 -0.44
CA VAL A 83 2.89 7.66 -1.29
C VAL A 83 3.29 9.13 -1.14
N ASP A 84 2.34 10.07 -1.07
CA ASP A 84 2.60 11.48 -0.78
C ASP A 84 3.37 11.64 0.53
N MET A 85 2.87 11.03 1.61
CA MET A 85 3.54 11.06 2.93
C MET A 85 4.97 10.54 2.88
N LEU A 86 5.21 9.45 2.16
CA LEU A 86 6.56 8.89 2.02
C LEU A 86 7.47 9.79 1.19
N LYS A 87 6.96 10.39 0.13
CA LYS A 87 7.71 11.37 -0.67
C LYS A 87 8.04 12.62 0.13
N ASP A 88 7.14 13.10 0.98
CA ASP A 88 7.39 14.22 1.92
C ASP A 88 8.49 13.89 2.94
N LYS A 89 8.71 12.60 3.24
CA LYS A 89 9.84 12.11 4.06
C LYS A 89 11.12 11.87 3.24
N GLY A 90 11.15 12.26 1.97
CA GLY A 90 12.31 12.16 1.10
C GLY A 90 12.49 10.79 0.43
N VAL A 91 11.52 9.89 0.52
CA VAL A 91 11.61 8.58 -0.13
C VAL A 91 11.46 8.73 -1.64
N THR A 92 12.46 8.30 -2.40
CA THR A 92 12.48 8.36 -3.86
C THR A 92 12.29 7.01 -4.55
N LYS A 93 12.54 5.91 -3.82
CA LYS A 93 12.43 4.54 -4.35
C LYS A 93 11.19 3.88 -3.81
N LEU A 94 10.07 4.02 -4.51
CA LEU A 94 8.75 3.54 -4.11
C LEU A 94 8.21 2.49 -5.07
N ARG A 95 7.47 1.53 -4.52
CA ARG A 95 6.63 0.58 -5.24
C ARG A 95 5.30 0.44 -4.50
N LEU A 96 4.23 0.17 -5.21
CA LEU A 96 2.95 -0.21 -4.63
C LEU A 96 2.66 -1.68 -4.94
N MET A 97 2.22 -2.41 -3.94
CA MET A 97 1.78 -3.80 -4.08
C MET A 97 0.35 -3.93 -3.57
N CYS A 98 -0.53 -4.47 -4.40
CA CYS A 98 -1.91 -4.77 -4.04
C CYS A 98 -2.30 -6.18 -4.53
N LEU A 99 -3.37 -6.72 -3.97
CA LEU A 99 -3.93 -8.00 -4.39
C LEU A 99 -4.90 -7.81 -5.56
N LEU A 100 -5.87 -6.92 -5.36
CA LEU A 100 -6.86 -6.55 -6.37
C LEU A 100 -6.80 -5.05 -6.64
N ALA A 101 -6.99 -4.69 -7.90
CA ALA A 101 -7.08 -3.31 -8.32
C ALA A 101 -8.34 -3.07 -9.18
N ALA A 102 -8.94 -1.90 -9.05
CA ALA A 102 -9.93 -1.42 -10.00
C ALA A 102 -9.26 -0.54 -11.06
N PRO A 103 -9.74 -0.55 -12.32
CA PRO A 103 -9.20 0.29 -13.38
C PRO A 103 -9.19 1.78 -13.01
N GLU A 104 -10.24 2.26 -12.33
CA GLU A 104 -10.38 3.65 -11.89
C GLU A 104 -9.30 4.02 -10.88
N GLY A 105 -9.04 3.15 -9.90
CA GLY A 105 -7.99 3.35 -8.89
C GLY A 105 -6.60 3.34 -9.50
N LEU A 106 -6.33 2.39 -10.40
CA LEU A 106 -5.07 2.33 -11.14
C LEU A 106 -4.83 3.61 -11.95
N LYS A 107 -5.82 4.03 -12.74
CA LYS A 107 -5.73 5.24 -13.55
C LYS A 107 -5.45 6.48 -12.68
N LYS A 108 -6.15 6.60 -11.57
CA LYS A 108 -5.97 7.72 -10.65
C LYS A 108 -4.60 7.70 -9.97
N PHE A 109 -4.18 6.53 -9.50
CA PHE A 109 -2.88 6.38 -8.84
C PHE A 109 -1.72 6.64 -9.80
N THR A 110 -1.73 6.06 -11.00
CA THR A 110 -0.66 6.25 -11.99
C THR A 110 -0.60 7.67 -12.54
N ALA A 111 -1.73 8.39 -12.56
CA ALA A 111 -1.75 9.81 -12.91
C ALA A 111 -1.10 10.68 -11.81
N ALA A 112 -1.30 10.34 -10.54
CA ALA A 112 -0.71 11.05 -9.40
C ALA A 112 0.79 10.71 -9.22
N HIS A 113 1.15 9.45 -9.41
CA HIS A 113 2.49 8.93 -9.19
C HIS A 113 2.98 8.08 -10.37
N PRO A 114 3.29 8.69 -11.53
CA PRO A 114 3.75 7.96 -12.71
C PRO A 114 5.12 7.29 -12.54
N ASP A 115 5.87 7.71 -11.53
CA ASP A 115 7.17 7.18 -11.13
C ASP A 115 7.10 5.95 -10.22
N VAL A 116 5.91 5.60 -9.72
CA VAL A 116 5.71 4.47 -8.80
C VAL A 116 5.09 3.28 -9.53
N HIS A 117 5.86 2.21 -9.68
CA HIS A 117 5.33 0.97 -10.25
C HIS A 117 4.32 0.31 -9.32
N VAL A 118 3.21 -0.16 -9.90
CA VAL A 118 2.17 -0.91 -9.21
C VAL A 118 2.27 -2.38 -9.59
N TRP A 119 2.29 -3.26 -8.59
CA TRP A 119 2.17 -4.69 -8.76
C TRP A 119 0.84 -5.15 -8.17
N THR A 120 0.05 -5.83 -8.98
CA THR A 120 -1.23 -6.40 -8.58
C THR A 120 -1.38 -7.83 -9.07
N ALA A 121 -2.05 -8.67 -8.30
CA ALA A 121 -2.33 -10.03 -8.72
C ALA A 121 -3.46 -10.09 -9.76
N ALA A 122 -4.45 -9.19 -9.64
CA ALA A 122 -5.54 -9.08 -10.62
C ALA A 122 -6.07 -7.65 -10.72
N ILE A 123 -6.65 -7.35 -11.88
CA ILE A 123 -7.44 -6.14 -12.10
C ILE A 123 -8.87 -6.61 -12.32
N ASP A 124 -9.77 -6.18 -11.45
CA ASP A 124 -11.19 -6.47 -11.51
C ASP A 124 -11.91 -5.49 -12.45
N ASP A 125 -13.24 -5.62 -12.57
CA ASP A 125 -14.00 -5.02 -13.66
C ASP A 125 -14.20 -3.50 -13.44
N HIS A 126 -14.72 -3.10 -12.27
CA HIS A 126 -15.01 -1.69 -11.98
C HIS A 126 -15.22 -1.43 -10.48
N LEU A 127 -15.47 -0.16 -10.12
CA LEU A 127 -15.98 0.24 -8.81
C LEU A 127 -17.51 0.40 -8.84
N ASN A 128 -18.21 -0.09 -7.79
CA ASN A 128 -19.60 0.23 -7.60
C ASN A 128 -19.81 1.65 -7.02
N ASP A 129 -21.07 2.07 -6.86
CA ASP A 129 -21.46 3.42 -6.35
C ASP A 129 -20.93 3.71 -4.94
N HIS A 130 -20.58 2.67 -4.17
CA HIS A 130 -20.01 2.80 -2.84
C HIS A 130 -18.46 2.78 -2.84
N GLY A 131 -17.83 2.66 -4.02
CA GLY A 131 -16.39 2.62 -4.18
C GLY A 131 -15.75 1.27 -3.84
N TYR A 132 -16.52 0.19 -3.83
CA TYR A 132 -16.00 -1.17 -3.71
C TYR A 132 -15.70 -1.77 -5.09
N ILE A 133 -14.66 -2.58 -5.13
CA ILE A 133 -14.27 -3.32 -6.33
C ILE A 133 -15.31 -4.40 -6.64
N VAL A 134 -15.66 -4.54 -7.92
CA VAL A 134 -16.60 -5.56 -8.43
C VAL A 134 -15.87 -6.40 -9.48
N PRO A 135 -15.91 -7.73 -9.38
CA PRO A 135 -16.54 -8.59 -8.36
C PRO A 135 -15.92 -8.46 -6.95
N GLY A 136 -14.62 -8.17 -6.85
CA GLY A 136 -13.92 -7.88 -5.59
C GLY A 136 -14.16 -8.89 -4.46
N LEU A 137 -13.91 -8.44 -3.24
CA LEU A 137 -14.15 -9.22 -2.01
C LEU A 137 -14.69 -8.39 -0.82
N GLY A 138 -15.21 -7.20 -1.10
CA GLY A 138 -15.72 -6.27 -0.08
C GLY A 138 -14.60 -5.54 0.68
N ASP A 139 -14.84 -5.24 1.95
CA ASP A 139 -13.83 -4.62 2.81
C ASP A 139 -12.84 -5.67 3.33
N ALA A 140 -11.60 -5.59 2.87
CA ALA A 140 -10.56 -6.55 3.23
C ALA A 140 -10.20 -6.48 4.72
N GLY A 141 -10.15 -5.28 5.30
CA GLY A 141 -9.83 -5.07 6.70
C GLY A 141 -10.89 -5.68 7.62
N ASP A 142 -12.16 -5.39 7.36
CA ASP A 142 -13.27 -5.94 8.15
C ASP A 142 -13.35 -7.47 8.06
N ARG A 143 -13.14 -8.00 6.85
CA ARG A 143 -13.14 -9.47 6.65
C ARG A 143 -11.99 -10.18 7.35
N MET A 144 -10.80 -9.57 7.35
CA MET A 144 -9.63 -10.15 8.00
C MET A 144 -9.70 -10.09 9.51
N PHE A 145 -10.21 -9.01 10.06
CA PHE A 145 -10.16 -8.72 11.49
C PHE A 145 -11.50 -8.91 12.21
N GLY A 146 -12.56 -9.27 11.47
CA GLY A 146 -13.89 -9.52 12.07
C GLY A 146 -14.48 -8.27 12.72
N THR A 147 -14.33 -7.11 12.10
CA THR A 147 -14.69 -5.80 12.68
C THR A 147 -16.05 -5.27 12.21
N LYS A 148 -16.89 -6.11 11.62
CA LYS A 148 -18.31 -5.86 11.35
C LYS A 148 -19.17 -6.85 12.06
#